data_d5bee0b25f4423fab17a73d1e17202a6
#
_entry.id   d5bee0b25f4423fab17a73d1e17202a6
#
_cell.length_a   1.000
_cell.length_b   1.000
_cell.length_c   1.000
_cell.angle_alpha   90.00
_cell.angle_beta   90.00
_cell.angle_gamma   90.00
#
_symmetry.space_group_name_H-M   'P 1'
#
loop_
_entity.id
_entity.type
_entity.pdbx_description
1 polymer ?
#
loop_
_entity_poly.entity_id
_entity_poly.type
_entity_poly.pdbx_seq_one_letter_code
_entity_poly.pdbx_strand_id
1 'polypeptide(L)'
;MLSPETIAKSLAQGFAYTRRVPVLRRPDEYGLAYEDVTFPSQDGTPLEGWFIPADSDKLVIANHPMPANRYGYPGHLPQYATPFADFEINFLPDYQNLHNAGYNVLAYDLRNHGRSGEANGGLVGIGQFEYRDVVGSVRYGRGRMGIDNSRIGFLSRCLGANSTIVAMSRHPEEFDGVRALVAVQPVSLRALAETALAQVSGGISLLESELKNLTGFDLDELSPLTYAKDVRVPTLIAQVHHDSSTRPEDVQSIYDNLAAADKKLHWIEGTTRRFDGYNHFPENPGHMVDWFASHLT
;
A
#
# COMPACT_ATOMS: atom_id res chain seq x y z
N MET A 1 34.84 -0.67 -4.92
CA MET A 1 33.59 -1.06 -4.22
C MET A 1 33.23 0.06 -3.26
N LEU A 2 31.95 0.36 -3.09
CA LEU A 2 31.46 1.29 -2.08
C LEU A 2 31.70 0.70 -0.67
N SER A 3 31.91 1.55 0.35
CA SER A 3 32.02 1.07 1.73
C SER A 3 30.66 0.61 2.26
N PRO A 4 30.60 -0.28 3.28
CA PRO A 4 29.37 -0.70 3.93
C PRO A 4 28.53 0.49 4.43
N GLU A 5 29.15 1.52 4.97
CA GLU A 5 28.51 2.74 5.46
C GLU A 5 27.84 3.50 4.31
N THR A 6 28.53 3.63 3.16
CA THR A 6 28.00 4.31 1.97
C THR A 6 26.78 3.55 1.43
N ILE A 7 26.83 2.21 1.38
CA ILE A 7 25.73 1.36 0.94
C ILE A 7 24.55 1.51 1.89
N ALA A 8 24.77 1.38 3.20
CA ALA A 8 23.73 1.50 4.22
C ALA A 8 23.05 2.89 4.18
N LYS A 9 23.83 3.96 4.08
CA LYS A 9 23.31 5.33 3.97
C LYS A 9 22.47 5.54 2.70
N SER A 10 22.95 5.05 1.56
CA SER A 10 22.20 5.14 0.29
C SER A 10 20.87 4.38 0.37
N LEU A 11 20.89 3.19 0.98
CA LEU A 11 19.69 2.37 1.16
C LEU A 11 18.70 3.02 2.14
N ALA A 12 19.19 3.60 3.25
CA ALA A 12 18.37 4.34 4.20
C ALA A 12 17.66 5.54 3.54
N GLN A 13 18.38 6.29 2.71
CA GLN A 13 17.80 7.38 1.92
C GLN A 13 16.72 6.87 0.97
N GLY A 14 16.97 5.74 0.30
CA GLY A 14 16.00 5.13 -0.62
C GLY A 14 14.72 4.61 0.07
N PHE A 15 14.80 4.21 1.35
CA PHE A 15 13.64 3.78 2.13
C PHE A 15 12.91 4.96 2.81
N ALA A 16 13.68 5.98 3.25
CA ALA A 16 13.12 7.12 3.98
C ALA A 16 12.54 8.22 3.08
N TYR A 17 12.90 8.26 1.81
CA TYR A 17 12.41 9.27 0.88
C TYR A 17 11.87 8.63 -0.40
N THR A 18 10.85 9.26 -0.95
CA THR A 18 10.27 8.85 -2.24
C THR A 18 10.44 9.97 -3.27
N ARG A 19 10.63 9.56 -4.52
CA ARG A 19 10.55 10.49 -5.64
C ARG A 19 9.10 10.60 -6.09
N ARG A 20 8.55 11.81 -6.14
CA ARG A 20 7.24 12.03 -6.75
C ARG A 20 7.28 11.64 -8.23
N VAL A 21 6.35 10.81 -8.63
CA VAL A 21 6.15 10.40 -10.02
C VAL A 21 4.86 11.02 -10.56
N PRO A 22 4.78 11.32 -11.89
CA PRO A 22 3.60 11.91 -12.48
C PRO A 22 2.41 10.95 -12.46
N VAL A 23 1.20 11.51 -12.39
CA VAL A 23 -0.05 10.79 -12.64
C VAL A 23 -0.26 10.77 -14.16
N LEU A 24 0.05 9.65 -14.82
CA LEU A 24 0.02 9.56 -16.28
C LEU A 24 -1.34 9.18 -16.86
N ARG A 25 -2.10 8.36 -16.15
CA ARG A 25 -3.41 7.86 -16.58
C ARG A 25 -4.51 8.46 -15.72
N ARG A 26 -5.70 8.55 -16.30
CA ARG A 26 -6.90 9.06 -15.62
C ARG A 26 -8.07 8.09 -15.80
N PRO A 27 -9.06 8.08 -14.88
CA PRO A 27 -10.20 7.15 -14.96
C PRO A 27 -11.03 7.26 -16.24
N ASP A 28 -11.15 8.45 -16.84
CA ASP A 28 -11.89 8.66 -18.08
C ASP A 28 -11.27 7.94 -19.29
N GLU A 29 -9.96 7.69 -19.29
CA GLU A 29 -9.29 6.84 -20.30
C GLU A 29 -9.80 5.39 -20.27
N TYR A 30 -10.41 4.97 -19.16
CA TYR A 30 -10.98 3.64 -18.92
C TYR A 30 -12.52 3.65 -18.92
N GLY A 31 -13.13 4.74 -19.41
CA GLY A 31 -14.58 4.88 -19.45
C GLY A 31 -15.23 5.09 -18.08
N LEU A 32 -14.47 5.46 -17.06
CA LEU A 32 -14.93 5.71 -15.71
C LEU A 32 -15.20 7.20 -15.50
N ALA A 33 -16.43 7.54 -15.13
CA ALA A 33 -16.71 8.86 -14.58
C ALA A 33 -16.02 9.01 -13.23
N TYR A 34 -15.49 10.19 -12.92
CA TYR A 34 -14.81 10.44 -11.66
C TYR A 34 -14.85 11.92 -11.29
N GLU A 35 -14.55 12.18 -10.02
CA GLU A 35 -14.34 13.52 -9.48
C GLU A 35 -12.92 13.61 -8.92
N ASP A 36 -12.20 14.68 -9.22
CA ASP A 36 -10.99 15.04 -8.47
C ASP A 36 -11.43 15.49 -7.07
N VAL A 37 -10.84 14.92 -6.03
CA VAL A 37 -11.21 15.19 -4.64
C VAL A 37 -9.98 15.55 -3.82
N THR A 38 -10.21 16.42 -2.82
CA THR A 38 -9.19 16.77 -1.82
C THR A 38 -9.80 16.59 -0.43
N PHE A 39 -9.09 15.94 0.47
CA PHE A 39 -9.53 15.74 1.84
C PHE A 39 -8.32 15.73 2.80
N PRO A 40 -8.52 16.05 4.08
CA PRO A 40 -7.44 16.03 5.06
C PRO A 40 -7.15 14.62 5.52
N SER A 41 -5.88 14.31 5.73
CA SER A 41 -5.47 13.20 6.58
C SER A 41 -5.88 13.45 8.05
N GLN A 42 -5.65 12.50 8.94
CA GLN A 42 -5.95 12.66 10.37
C GLN A 42 -5.24 13.88 10.99
N ASP A 43 -4.03 14.20 10.53
CA ASP A 43 -3.21 15.32 11.02
C ASP A 43 -3.33 16.59 10.16
N GLY A 44 -4.30 16.63 9.22
CA GLY A 44 -4.59 17.79 8.40
C GLY A 44 -3.77 17.89 7.11
N THR A 45 -2.85 16.98 6.82
CA THR A 45 -2.13 16.96 5.55
C THR A 45 -3.12 16.80 4.39
N PRO A 46 -3.13 17.69 3.37
CA PRO A 46 -4.06 17.60 2.25
C PRO A 46 -3.72 16.40 1.35
N LEU A 47 -4.71 15.56 1.09
CA LEU A 47 -4.61 14.40 0.24
C LEU A 47 -5.44 14.60 -1.02
N GLU A 48 -4.84 14.32 -2.18
CA GLU A 48 -5.45 14.43 -3.49
C GLU A 48 -5.84 13.05 -4.01
N GLY A 49 -7.05 12.93 -4.58
CA GLY A 49 -7.55 11.64 -5.03
C GLY A 49 -8.56 11.73 -6.16
N TRP A 50 -9.09 10.57 -6.51
CA TRP A 50 -10.24 10.39 -7.36
C TRP A 50 -11.35 9.67 -6.60
N PHE A 51 -12.55 10.19 -6.69
CA PHE A 51 -13.75 9.45 -6.35
C PHE A 51 -14.41 8.98 -7.64
N ILE A 52 -14.52 7.68 -7.82
CA ILE A 52 -15.13 7.02 -8.99
C ILE A 52 -16.48 6.48 -8.52
N PRO A 53 -17.61 7.16 -8.84
CA PRO A 53 -18.92 6.78 -8.36
C PRO A 53 -19.45 5.55 -9.11
N ALA A 54 -20.14 4.67 -8.39
CA ALA A 54 -21.01 3.63 -8.90
C ALA A 54 -22.42 3.81 -8.33
N ASP A 55 -23.44 3.17 -8.93
CA ASP A 55 -24.79 3.16 -8.37
C ASP A 55 -24.87 2.13 -7.21
N SER A 56 -24.25 2.50 -6.09
CA SER A 56 -24.06 1.60 -4.96
C SER A 56 -23.78 2.39 -3.67
N ASP A 57 -24.07 1.78 -2.54
CA ASP A 57 -23.71 2.25 -1.20
C ASP A 57 -22.41 1.62 -0.66
N LYS A 58 -21.67 0.88 -1.51
CA LYS A 58 -20.42 0.19 -1.15
C LYS A 58 -19.22 0.94 -1.68
N LEU A 59 -18.16 1.02 -0.88
CA LEU A 59 -16.94 1.75 -1.19
C LEU A 59 -15.71 0.85 -1.02
N VAL A 60 -14.83 0.86 -2.01
CA VAL A 60 -13.46 0.34 -1.86
C VAL A 60 -12.48 1.52 -1.87
N ILE A 61 -11.69 1.64 -0.80
CA ILE A 61 -10.63 2.62 -0.67
C ILE A 61 -9.31 1.97 -1.13
N ALA A 62 -8.64 2.59 -2.09
CA ALA A 62 -7.42 2.08 -2.71
C ALA A 62 -6.19 2.86 -2.25
N ASN A 63 -5.22 2.16 -1.63
CA ASN A 63 -3.96 2.68 -1.15
C ASN A 63 -2.81 2.13 -2.00
N HIS A 64 -1.96 3.01 -2.53
CA HIS A 64 -0.89 2.64 -3.46
C HIS A 64 0.41 2.20 -2.75
N PRO A 65 1.34 1.50 -3.45
CA PRO A 65 2.67 1.19 -2.95
C PRO A 65 3.64 2.38 -3.12
N MET A 66 4.79 2.32 -2.46
CA MET A 66 5.96 3.17 -2.78
C MET A 66 6.74 2.54 -3.95
N PRO A 67 7.24 3.33 -4.91
CA PRO A 67 7.19 4.79 -5.08
C PRO A 67 6.05 5.28 -6.00
N ALA A 68 4.95 4.57 -6.08
CA ALA A 68 3.81 4.84 -6.96
C ALA A 68 2.94 6.04 -6.50
N ASN A 69 1.84 6.24 -7.19
CA ASN A 69 0.73 7.11 -6.80
C ASN A 69 -0.61 6.44 -7.14
N ARG A 70 -1.74 7.15 -7.02
CA ARG A 70 -3.09 6.60 -7.29
C ARG A 70 -3.30 6.00 -8.69
N TYR A 71 -2.50 6.43 -9.69
CA TYR A 71 -2.52 5.84 -11.03
C TYR A 71 -1.68 4.56 -11.11
N GLY A 72 -0.55 4.50 -10.43
CA GLY A 72 0.47 3.47 -10.54
C GLY A 72 1.87 4.04 -10.62
N TYR A 73 2.74 3.40 -11.41
CA TYR A 73 4.15 3.77 -11.54
C TYR A 73 4.60 3.79 -13.01
N PRO A 74 5.25 4.88 -13.49
CA PRO A 74 5.64 5.03 -14.88
C PRO A 74 7.00 4.37 -15.22
N GLY A 75 7.26 3.15 -14.76
CA GLY A 75 8.54 2.46 -14.94
C GLY A 75 8.96 2.24 -16.39
N HIS A 76 8.01 2.24 -17.33
CA HIS A 76 8.28 2.18 -18.77
C HIS A 76 8.98 3.43 -19.33
N LEU A 77 8.97 4.55 -18.58
CA LEU A 77 9.67 5.77 -18.97
C LEU A 77 11.13 5.72 -18.46
N PRO A 78 12.15 5.95 -19.31
CA PRO A 78 13.56 5.77 -18.95
C PRO A 78 14.00 6.50 -17.67
N GLN A 79 13.45 7.71 -17.42
CA GLN A 79 13.79 8.49 -16.24
C GLN A 79 13.21 7.94 -14.92
N TYR A 80 12.27 7.00 -14.99
CA TYR A 80 11.63 6.34 -13.84
C TYR A 80 11.93 4.84 -13.78
N ALA A 81 12.52 4.27 -14.83
CA ALA A 81 12.89 2.87 -14.85
C ALA A 81 13.86 2.53 -13.71
N THR A 82 13.60 1.42 -13.06
CA THR A 82 14.47 0.85 -12.01
C THR A 82 14.71 -0.62 -12.29
N PRO A 83 15.74 -1.25 -11.70
CA PRO A 83 15.92 -2.70 -11.83
C PRO A 83 14.71 -3.53 -11.38
N PHE A 84 13.84 -2.96 -10.54
CA PHE A 84 12.65 -3.63 -10.02
C PHE A 84 11.40 -3.39 -10.86
N ALA A 85 11.34 -2.24 -11.58
CA ALA A 85 10.19 -1.83 -12.37
C ALA A 85 10.65 -1.03 -13.60
N ASP A 86 10.84 -1.72 -14.73
CA ASP A 86 11.13 -1.17 -16.06
C ASP A 86 9.91 -1.22 -17.00
N PHE A 87 8.72 -1.39 -16.42
CA PHE A 87 7.42 -1.46 -17.09
C PHE A 87 6.39 -0.59 -16.36
N GLU A 88 5.27 -0.34 -17.00
CA GLU A 88 4.17 0.42 -16.39
C GLU A 88 3.44 -0.43 -15.33
N ILE A 89 3.25 0.14 -14.15
CA ILE A 89 2.28 -0.36 -13.18
C ILE A 89 1.06 0.53 -13.28
N ASN A 90 -0.11 -0.05 -13.51
CA ASN A 90 -1.32 0.69 -13.81
C ASN A 90 -2.51 0.12 -13.01
N PHE A 91 -3.05 0.92 -12.08
CA PHE A 91 -4.14 0.52 -11.20
C PHE A 91 -5.54 0.82 -11.76
N LEU A 92 -5.63 1.54 -12.89
CA LEU A 92 -6.94 1.92 -13.45
C LEU A 92 -7.78 0.70 -13.85
N PRO A 93 -7.20 -0.38 -14.41
CA PRO A 93 -7.97 -1.61 -14.67
C PRO A 93 -8.53 -2.25 -13.39
N ASP A 94 -7.83 -2.16 -12.25
CA ASP A 94 -8.37 -2.64 -10.97
C ASP A 94 -9.58 -1.81 -10.54
N TYR A 95 -9.51 -0.49 -10.69
CA TYR A 95 -10.63 0.40 -10.38
C TYR A 95 -11.80 0.17 -11.32
N GLN A 96 -11.55 -0.13 -12.60
CA GLN A 96 -12.58 -0.50 -13.57
C GLN A 96 -13.25 -1.83 -13.19
N ASN A 97 -12.47 -2.84 -12.79
CA ASN A 97 -13.00 -4.13 -12.34
C ASN A 97 -13.87 -3.98 -11.09
N LEU A 98 -13.45 -3.16 -10.13
CA LEU A 98 -14.23 -2.85 -8.93
C LEU A 98 -15.51 -2.08 -9.26
N HIS A 99 -15.42 -1.05 -10.10
CA HIS A 99 -16.58 -0.28 -10.54
C HIS A 99 -17.60 -1.15 -11.26
N ASN A 100 -17.14 -2.02 -12.18
CA ASN A 100 -18.00 -2.96 -12.91
C ASN A 100 -18.65 -3.99 -11.98
N ALA A 101 -18.03 -4.29 -10.85
CA ALA A 101 -18.60 -5.13 -9.79
C ALA A 101 -19.53 -4.37 -8.83
N GLY A 102 -19.80 -3.08 -9.08
CA GLY A 102 -20.74 -2.26 -8.32
C GLY A 102 -20.16 -1.56 -7.10
N TYR A 103 -18.84 -1.31 -7.06
CA TYR A 103 -18.22 -0.56 -5.96
C TYR A 103 -17.87 0.86 -6.39
N ASN A 104 -18.21 1.86 -5.55
CA ASN A 104 -17.53 3.14 -5.61
C ASN A 104 -16.06 2.95 -5.26
N VAL A 105 -15.17 3.73 -5.87
CA VAL A 105 -13.73 3.65 -5.59
C VAL A 105 -13.20 5.01 -5.17
N LEU A 106 -12.51 5.06 -4.02
CA LEU A 106 -11.70 6.20 -3.61
C LEU A 106 -10.22 5.82 -3.77
N ALA A 107 -9.56 6.36 -4.80
CA ALA A 107 -8.14 6.20 -5.03
C ALA A 107 -7.43 7.53 -4.79
N TYR A 108 -6.44 7.57 -3.91
CA TYR A 108 -5.76 8.81 -3.53
C TYR A 108 -4.26 8.62 -3.40
N ASP A 109 -3.53 9.72 -3.44
CA ASP A 109 -2.09 9.71 -3.19
C ASP A 109 -1.84 9.82 -1.68
N LEU A 110 -1.02 8.94 -1.13
CA LEU A 110 -0.50 9.08 0.24
C LEU A 110 0.36 10.34 0.34
N ARG A 111 0.55 10.87 1.56
CA ARG A 111 1.46 12.00 1.80
C ARG A 111 2.80 11.80 1.09
N ASN A 112 3.43 12.87 0.68
CA ASN A 112 4.72 12.88 -0.03
C ASN A 112 4.71 12.23 -1.42
N HIS A 113 3.58 11.64 -1.88
CA HIS A 113 3.44 11.00 -3.19
C HIS A 113 2.49 11.79 -4.10
N GLY A 114 2.60 11.53 -5.40
CA GLY A 114 1.70 12.09 -6.42
C GLY A 114 1.49 13.60 -6.26
N ARG A 115 0.23 13.99 -6.02
CA ARG A 115 -0.18 15.40 -5.83
C ARG A 115 -0.54 15.75 -4.39
N SER A 116 -0.56 14.78 -3.48
CA SER A 116 -0.83 15.02 -2.06
C SER A 116 0.23 15.90 -1.40
N GLY A 117 -0.13 16.51 -0.28
CA GLY A 117 0.73 17.39 0.48
C GLY A 117 2.03 16.73 0.96
N GLU A 118 3.02 17.56 1.20
CA GLU A 118 4.24 17.16 1.89
C GLU A 118 4.03 17.19 3.39
N ALA A 119 4.55 16.19 4.08
CA ALA A 119 4.50 16.07 5.53
C ALA A 119 5.76 15.39 6.06
N ASN A 120 6.02 15.52 7.36
CA ASN A 120 7.15 14.88 8.03
C ASN A 120 8.51 15.20 7.35
N GLY A 121 8.67 16.39 6.76
CA GLY A 121 9.89 16.78 6.03
C GLY A 121 10.18 15.91 4.80
N GLY A 122 9.15 15.41 4.12
CA GLY A 122 9.27 14.53 2.96
C GLY A 122 9.56 13.05 3.31
N LEU A 123 9.65 12.72 4.60
CA LEU A 123 9.96 11.36 5.05
C LEU A 123 8.78 10.41 4.85
N VAL A 124 9.12 9.19 4.44
CA VAL A 124 8.23 8.01 4.40
C VAL A 124 8.51 7.16 5.63
N GLY A 125 7.46 6.75 6.33
CA GLY A 125 7.55 5.96 7.56
C GLY A 125 7.18 4.49 7.38
N ILE A 126 7.07 4.00 6.15
CA ILE A 126 6.69 2.60 5.82
C ILE A 126 5.38 2.17 6.55
N GLY A 127 4.47 3.11 6.71
CA GLY A 127 3.20 2.98 7.44
C GLY A 127 3.13 3.80 8.72
N GLN A 128 4.27 4.15 9.36
CA GLN A 128 4.30 4.84 10.65
C GLN A 128 3.89 6.33 10.58
N PHE A 129 3.92 6.92 9.40
CA PHE A 129 3.39 8.26 9.15
C PHE A 129 2.08 8.18 8.36
N GLU A 130 2.03 7.32 7.36
CA GLU A 130 0.98 7.22 6.35
C GLU A 130 -0.32 6.60 6.90
N TYR A 131 -0.30 5.94 8.07
CA TYR A 131 -1.53 5.45 8.72
C TYR A 131 -2.56 6.57 8.92
N ARG A 132 -2.11 7.81 9.14
CA ARG A 132 -2.99 8.97 9.30
C ARG A 132 -3.77 9.30 8.03
N ASP A 133 -3.18 9.01 6.87
CA ASP A 133 -3.82 9.20 5.56
C ASP A 133 -4.95 8.19 5.39
N VAL A 134 -4.71 6.94 5.82
CA VAL A 134 -5.74 5.89 5.79
C VAL A 134 -6.90 6.24 6.73
N VAL A 135 -6.64 6.75 7.94
CA VAL A 135 -7.70 7.24 8.84
C VAL A 135 -8.47 8.39 8.17
N GLY A 136 -7.77 9.35 7.55
CA GLY A 136 -8.40 10.44 6.81
C GLY A 136 -9.30 9.95 5.68
N SER A 137 -8.86 8.93 4.94
CA SER A 137 -9.63 8.35 3.83
C SER A 137 -10.92 7.66 4.27
N VAL A 138 -10.90 6.96 5.42
CA VAL A 138 -12.11 6.37 6.01
C VAL A 138 -13.11 7.45 6.40
N ARG A 139 -12.64 8.48 7.12
CA ARG A 139 -13.50 9.60 7.54
C ARG A 139 -14.10 10.32 6.34
N TYR A 140 -13.31 10.55 5.30
CA TYR A 140 -13.80 11.15 4.05
C TYR A 140 -14.83 10.25 3.37
N GLY A 141 -14.54 8.95 3.20
CA GLY A 141 -15.45 7.99 2.56
C GLY A 141 -16.79 7.90 3.28
N ARG A 142 -16.81 7.80 4.61
CA ARG A 142 -18.03 7.81 5.41
C ARG A 142 -18.84 9.11 5.23
N GLY A 143 -18.17 10.24 5.34
CA GLY A 143 -18.83 11.55 5.18
C GLY A 143 -19.37 11.77 3.77
N ARG A 144 -18.62 11.38 2.74
CA ARG A 144 -18.98 11.50 1.33
C ARG A 144 -20.19 10.64 0.99
N MET A 145 -20.20 9.39 1.45
CA MET A 145 -21.22 8.41 1.11
C MET A 145 -22.43 8.43 2.06
N GLY A 146 -22.28 9.03 3.26
CA GLY A 146 -23.28 8.92 4.32
C GLY A 146 -23.47 7.48 4.80
N ILE A 147 -22.44 6.66 4.72
CA ILE A 147 -22.46 5.23 5.07
C ILE A 147 -21.68 4.94 6.34
N ASP A 148 -21.96 3.80 6.94
CA ASP A 148 -21.15 3.26 8.02
C ASP A 148 -19.98 2.40 7.48
N ASN A 149 -19.12 1.94 8.37
CA ASN A 149 -17.96 1.14 8.00
C ASN A 149 -18.33 -0.23 7.41
N SER A 150 -19.56 -0.73 7.61
CA SER A 150 -19.98 -2.04 7.09
C SER A 150 -20.06 -2.08 5.55
N ARG A 151 -19.99 -0.90 4.92
CA ARG A 151 -19.98 -0.72 3.47
C ARG A 151 -18.60 -0.39 2.92
N ILE A 152 -17.55 -0.45 3.75
CA ILE A 152 -16.19 -0.08 3.36
C ILE A 152 -15.28 -1.32 3.32
N GLY A 153 -14.52 -1.44 2.22
CA GLY A 153 -13.39 -2.34 2.05
C GLY A 153 -12.13 -1.59 1.62
N PHE A 154 -10.99 -2.24 1.75
CA PHE A 154 -9.69 -1.68 1.37
C PHE A 154 -8.97 -2.55 0.34
N LEU A 155 -8.44 -1.91 -0.72
CA LEU A 155 -7.46 -2.49 -1.62
C LEU A 155 -6.13 -1.76 -1.41
N SER A 156 -5.25 -2.36 -0.64
CA SER A 156 -4.02 -1.71 -0.15
C SER A 156 -2.77 -2.44 -0.60
N ARG A 157 -1.78 -1.70 -1.14
CA ARG A 157 -0.57 -2.27 -1.74
C ARG A 157 0.68 -1.80 -1.02
N CYS A 158 1.55 -2.73 -0.60
CA CYS A 158 2.87 -2.50 0.00
C CYS A 158 2.83 -1.42 1.09
N LEU A 159 3.38 -0.23 0.84
CA LEU A 159 3.29 0.93 1.76
C LEU A 159 1.84 1.19 2.20
N GLY A 160 0.89 1.18 1.25
CA GLY A 160 -0.53 1.32 1.55
C GLY A 160 -1.08 0.19 2.41
N ALA A 161 -0.63 -1.07 2.19
CA ALA A 161 -1.03 -2.21 3.02
C ALA A 161 -0.47 -2.09 4.44
N ASN A 162 0.81 -1.74 4.57
CA ASN A 162 1.42 -1.47 5.87
C ASN A 162 0.68 -0.35 6.62
N SER A 163 0.39 0.75 5.91
CA SER A 163 -0.32 1.91 6.47
C SER A 163 -1.72 1.53 6.97
N THR A 164 -2.43 0.68 6.23
CA THR A 164 -3.77 0.19 6.61
C THR A 164 -3.70 -0.71 7.84
N ILE A 165 -2.75 -1.64 7.91
CA ILE A 165 -2.54 -2.52 9.06
C ILE A 165 -2.18 -1.70 10.31
N VAL A 166 -1.26 -0.72 10.18
CA VAL A 166 -0.87 0.17 11.29
C VAL A 166 -2.07 1.03 11.73
N ALA A 167 -2.86 1.55 10.79
CA ALA A 167 -4.05 2.36 11.10
C ALA A 167 -5.08 1.55 11.89
N MET A 168 -5.38 0.31 11.46
CA MET A 168 -6.31 -0.59 12.14
C MET A 168 -5.85 -0.97 13.56
N SER A 169 -4.54 -1.10 13.77
CA SER A 169 -3.98 -1.39 15.10
C SER A 169 -4.01 -0.17 16.02
N ARG A 170 -3.66 1.03 15.52
CA ARG A 170 -3.55 2.24 16.33
C ARG A 170 -4.88 2.95 16.59
N HIS A 171 -5.83 2.79 15.68
CA HIS A 171 -7.13 3.46 15.70
C HIS A 171 -8.25 2.47 15.40
N PRO A 172 -8.38 1.35 16.13
CA PRO A 172 -9.37 0.31 15.86
C PRO A 172 -10.80 0.86 15.78
N GLU A 173 -11.10 1.92 16.57
CA GLU A 173 -12.39 2.60 16.58
C GLU A 173 -12.79 3.20 15.24
N GLU A 174 -11.81 3.62 14.43
CA GLU A 174 -12.08 4.17 13.09
C GLU A 174 -12.43 3.08 12.06
N PHE A 175 -12.05 1.85 12.35
CA PHE A 175 -12.21 0.69 11.46
C PHE A 175 -13.25 -0.31 11.98
N ASP A 176 -13.89 -0.02 13.11
CA ASP A 176 -14.94 -0.88 13.62
C ASP A 176 -16.06 -1.01 12.57
N GLY A 177 -16.40 -2.26 12.24
CA GLY A 177 -17.38 -2.56 11.20
C GLY A 177 -16.84 -2.61 9.76
N VAL A 178 -15.60 -2.20 9.47
CA VAL A 178 -14.97 -2.40 8.14
C VAL A 178 -14.95 -3.90 7.81
N ARG A 179 -15.31 -4.28 6.58
CA ARG A 179 -15.67 -5.66 6.22
C ARG A 179 -14.61 -6.41 5.45
N ALA A 180 -13.71 -5.75 4.73
CA ALA A 180 -12.72 -6.45 3.91
C ALA A 180 -11.43 -5.66 3.75
N LEU A 181 -10.32 -6.38 3.77
CA LEU A 181 -9.00 -5.91 3.36
C LEU A 181 -8.42 -6.87 2.31
N VAL A 182 -8.02 -6.33 1.17
CA VAL A 182 -7.13 -6.99 0.22
C VAL A 182 -5.76 -6.30 0.34
N ALA A 183 -4.81 -6.97 0.96
CA ALA A 183 -3.45 -6.50 1.20
C ALA A 183 -2.49 -7.12 0.18
N VAL A 184 -2.05 -6.32 -0.79
CA VAL A 184 -1.14 -6.77 -1.85
C VAL A 184 0.29 -6.47 -1.44
N GLN A 185 1.06 -7.53 -1.23
CA GLN A 185 2.49 -7.48 -0.91
C GLN A 185 2.83 -6.54 0.26
N PRO A 186 2.20 -6.71 1.45
CA PRO A 186 2.67 -6.07 2.66
C PRO A 186 4.13 -6.44 2.91
N VAL A 187 4.91 -5.58 3.56
CA VAL A 187 6.35 -5.80 3.62
C VAL A 187 6.94 -5.40 4.97
N SER A 188 7.82 -6.26 5.49
CA SER A 188 8.75 -5.90 6.55
C SER A 188 9.99 -5.24 5.94
N LEU A 189 10.33 -4.03 6.42
CA LEU A 189 11.53 -3.36 5.93
C LEU A 189 12.81 -4.12 6.32
N ARG A 190 12.80 -4.81 7.47
CA ARG A 190 13.90 -5.71 7.85
C ARG A 190 14.11 -6.82 6.82
N ALA A 191 13.04 -7.46 6.35
CA ALA A 191 13.12 -8.51 5.32
C ALA A 191 13.73 -8.01 4.02
N LEU A 192 13.31 -6.82 3.54
CA LEU A 192 13.92 -6.17 2.38
C LEU A 192 15.40 -5.85 2.62
N ALA A 193 15.74 -5.32 3.80
CA ALA A 193 17.10 -4.95 4.17
C ALA A 193 18.03 -6.18 4.24
N GLU A 194 17.59 -7.26 4.86
CA GLU A 194 18.37 -8.52 4.96
C GLU A 194 18.67 -9.10 3.59
N THR A 195 17.70 -9.05 2.66
CA THR A 195 17.91 -9.49 1.28
C THR A 195 18.89 -8.56 0.57
N ALA A 196 18.69 -7.24 0.65
CA ALA A 196 19.52 -6.26 -0.04
C ALA A 196 20.97 -6.22 0.47
N LEU A 197 21.17 -6.47 1.77
CA LEU A 197 22.48 -6.39 2.45
C LEU A 197 23.10 -7.75 2.77
N ALA A 198 22.60 -8.84 2.17
CA ALA A 198 23.06 -10.21 2.46
C ALA A 198 24.57 -10.40 2.30
N GLN A 199 25.24 -9.61 1.44
CA GLN A 199 26.68 -9.67 1.20
C GLN A 199 27.45 -8.49 1.84
N VAL A 200 26.81 -7.68 2.69
CA VAL A 200 27.42 -6.50 3.31
C VAL A 200 27.60 -6.75 4.82
N SER A 201 28.82 -7.05 5.23
CA SER A 201 29.13 -7.31 6.64
C SER A 201 28.77 -6.10 7.51
N GLY A 202 27.99 -6.33 8.58
CA GLY A 202 27.51 -5.25 9.46
C GLY A 202 26.48 -4.30 8.84
N GLY A 203 26.05 -4.54 7.60
CA GLY A 203 25.20 -3.63 6.83
C GLY A 203 23.84 -3.37 7.50
N ILE A 204 23.24 -4.38 8.13
CA ILE A 204 21.93 -4.24 8.82
C ILE A 204 22.04 -3.25 10.00
N SER A 205 23.05 -3.37 10.86
CA SER A 205 23.22 -2.45 12.00
C SER A 205 23.51 -1.01 11.58
N LEU A 206 24.27 -0.86 10.49
CA LEU A 206 24.52 0.47 9.89
C LEU A 206 23.24 1.08 9.32
N LEU A 207 22.47 0.29 8.56
CA LEU A 207 21.20 0.73 8.00
C LEU A 207 20.20 1.10 9.10
N GLU A 208 20.08 0.28 10.14
CA GLU A 208 19.19 0.54 11.28
C GLU A 208 19.52 1.85 11.98
N SER A 209 20.81 2.11 12.23
CA SER A 209 21.28 3.37 12.81
C SER A 209 20.92 4.57 11.92
N GLU A 210 21.15 4.48 10.60
CA GLU A 210 20.83 5.56 9.67
C GLU A 210 19.31 5.81 9.57
N LEU A 211 18.49 4.75 9.50
CA LEU A 211 17.04 4.87 9.47
C LEU A 211 16.49 5.48 10.75
N LYS A 212 16.99 5.03 11.92
CA LYS A 212 16.59 5.60 13.20
C LYS A 212 16.93 7.08 13.31
N ASN A 213 18.11 7.49 12.83
CA ASN A 213 18.49 8.90 12.77
C ASN A 213 17.58 9.71 11.84
N LEU A 214 17.14 9.16 10.72
CA LEU A 214 16.27 9.83 9.75
C LEU A 214 14.81 9.88 10.20
N THR A 215 14.27 8.75 10.61
CA THR A 215 12.82 8.56 10.80
C THR A 215 12.37 8.54 12.26
N GLY A 216 13.31 8.28 13.19
CA GLY A 216 13.03 8.05 14.60
C GLY A 216 12.60 6.63 14.94
N PHE A 217 12.44 5.73 13.95
CA PHE A 217 11.97 4.36 14.13
C PHE A 217 13.08 3.34 14.01
N ASP A 218 12.99 2.28 14.81
CA ASP A 218 13.79 1.08 14.65
C ASP A 218 13.32 0.27 13.42
N LEU A 219 14.21 -0.53 12.84
CA LEU A 219 13.94 -1.28 11.61
C LEU A 219 12.74 -2.23 11.74
N ASP A 220 12.52 -2.79 12.94
CA ASP A 220 11.40 -3.68 13.23
C ASP A 220 10.07 -2.94 13.39
N GLU A 221 10.08 -1.65 13.78
CA GLU A 221 8.89 -0.81 13.81
C GLU A 221 8.40 -0.48 12.39
N LEU A 222 9.31 -0.48 11.40
CA LEU A 222 9.02 -0.26 9.97
C LEU A 222 8.54 -1.56 9.31
N SER A 223 7.61 -2.25 9.98
CA SER A 223 7.02 -3.53 9.58
C SER A 223 5.56 -3.60 10.03
N PRO A 224 4.67 -4.20 9.25
CA PRO A 224 3.30 -4.44 9.69
C PRO A 224 3.18 -5.60 10.68
N LEU A 225 4.24 -6.41 10.87
CA LEU A 225 4.20 -7.67 11.60
C LEU A 225 3.65 -7.54 13.04
N THR A 226 4.14 -6.55 13.79
CA THR A 226 3.72 -6.34 15.19
C THR A 226 2.31 -5.76 15.31
N TYR A 227 1.81 -5.12 14.24
CA TYR A 227 0.48 -4.50 14.17
C TYR A 227 -0.59 -5.48 13.66
N ALA A 228 -0.19 -6.48 12.88
CA ALA A 228 -1.10 -7.47 12.29
C ALA A 228 -1.95 -8.21 13.33
N LYS A 229 -1.43 -8.42 14.55
CA LYS A 229 -2.14 -9.08 15.68
C LYS A 229 -3.42 -8.35 16.12
N ASP A 230 -3.57 -7.09 15.77
CA ASP A 230 -4.74 -6.28 16.13
C ASP A 230 -5.76 -6.19 14.98
N VAL A 231 -5.39 -6.64 13.76
CA VAL A 231 -6.25 -6.62 12.57
C VAL A 231 -7.25 -7.76 12.63
N ARG A 232 -8.52 -7.43 12.81
CA ARG A 232 -9.65 -8.37 12.90
C ARG A 232 -10.52 -8.39 11.65
N VAL A 233 -10.29 -7.46 10.74
CA VAL A 233 -11.01 -7.34 9.47
C VAL A 233 -10.69 -8.56 8.59
N PRO A 234 -11.69 -9.20 7.94
CA PRO A 234 -11.44 -10.25 6.95
C PRO A 234 -10.38 -9.83 5.94
N THR A 235 -9.30 -10.60 5.83
CA THR A 235 -8.10 -10.17 5.10
C THR A 235 -7.62 -11.20 4.08
N LEU A 236 -7.55 -10.79 2.80
CA LEU A 236 -6.85 -11.49 1.75
C LEU A 236 -5.45 -10.87 1.58
N ILE A 237 -4.39 -11.63 1.79
CA ILE A 237 -3.04 -11.24 1.36
C ILE A 237 -2.76 -11.86 -0.02
N ALA A 238 -2.26 -11.06 -0.96
CA ALA A 238 -1.73 -11.53 -2.23
C ALA A 238 -0.24 -11.17 -2.34
N GLN A 239 0.61 -12.15 -2.65
CA GLN A 239 2.07 -12.00 -2.64
C GLN A 239 2.71 -12.83 -3.76
N VAL A 240 3.71 -12.25 -4.44
CA VAL A 240 4.60 -13.02 -5.32
C VAL A 240 5.33 -14.07 -4.48
N HIS A 241 5.16 -15.36 -4.82
CA HIS A 241 5.66 -16.47 -4.01
C HIS A 241 7.19 -16.45 -3.92
N HIS A 242 7.85 -16.39 -5.05
CA HIS A 242 9.31 -16.37 -5.13
C HIS A 242 9.85 -14.95 -5.36
N ASP A 243 9.36 -14.00 -4.57
CA ASP A 243 9.79 -12.60 -4.62
C ASP A 243 11.30 -12.50 -4.37
N SER A 244 12.04 -11.92 -5.33
CA SER A 244 13.50 -11.72 -5.21
C SER A 244 13.90 -10.69 -4.14
N SER A 245 12.96 -9.94 -3.58
CA SER A 245 13.20 -8.89 -2.59
C SER A 245 12.88 -9.31 -1.15
N THR A 246 12.06 -10.37 -0.97
CA THR A 246 11.66 -10.91 0.34
C THR A 246 11.62 -12.44 0.26
N ARG A 247 11.41 -13.08 1.41
CA ARG A 247 11.23 -14.54 1.49
C ARG A 247 9.76 -14.87 1.74
N PRO A 248 9.26 -16.04 1.31
CA PRO A 248 7.89 -16.47 1.62
C PRO A 248 7.56 -16.42 3.11
N GLU A 249 8.51 -16.77 3.98
CA GLU A 249 8.36 -16.78 5.44
C GLU A 249 8.08 -15.40 6.03
N ASP A 250 8.58 -14.34 5.40
CA ASP A 250 8.38 -12.96 5.85
C ASP A 250 6.91 -12.56 5.74
N VAL A 251 6.26 -12.92 4.62
CA VAL A 251 4.83 -12.66 4.41
C VAL A 251 3.96 -13.66 5.15
N GLN A 252 4.37 -14.92 5.21
CA GLN A 252 3.68 -15.94 6.01
C GLN A 252 3.59 -15.50 7.48
N SER A 253 4.66 -14.92 8.03
CA SER A 253 4.68 -14.40 9.40
C SER A 253 3.68 -13.26 9.62
N ILE A 254 3.53 -12.36 8.65
CA ILE A 254 2.50 -11.30 8.70
C ILE A 254 1.10 -11.93 8.68
N TYR A 255 0.87 -12.88 7.76
CA TYR A 255 -0.40 -13.60 7.64
C TYR A 255 -0.75 -14.36 8.94
N ASP A 256 0.19 -15.09 9.50
CA ASP A 256 -0.03 -15.89 10.72
C ASP A 256 -0.42 -14.98 11.91
N ASN A 257 0.19 -13.79 11.99
CA ASN A 257 -0.10 -12.81 13.04
C ASN A 257 -1.45 -12.11 12.91
N LEU A 258 -2.10 -12.13 11.73
CA LEU A 258 -3.42 -11.50 11.60
C LEU A 258 -4.42 -12.15 12.56
N ALA A 259 -5.10 -11.31 13.37
CA ALA A 259 -6.16 -11.75 14.28
C ALA A 259 -7.52 -11.98 13.57
N ALA A 260 -7.61 -11.71 12.27
CA ALA A 260 -8.80 -11.94 11.48
C ALA A 260 -9.22 -13.41 11.52
N ALA A 261 -10.49 -13.68 11.82
CA ALA A 261 -11.06 -15.04 11.83
C ALA A 261 -11.17 -15.60 10.40
N ASP A 262 -11.48 -14.74 9.43
CA ASP A 262 -11.47 -15.07 8.01
C ASP A 262 -10.25 -14.40 7.36
N LYS A 263 -9.29 -15.22 6.96
CA LYS A 263 -8.07 -14.77 6.30
C LYS A 263 -7.59 -15.76 5.26
N LYS A 264 -7.05 -15.24 4.16
CA LYS A 264 -6.54 -16.04 3.04
C LYS A 264 -5.19 -15.50 2.58
N LEU A 265 -4.27 -16.39 2.26
CA LEU A 265 -3.01 -16.07 1.58
C LEU A 265 -3.06 -16.63 0.16
N HIS A 266 -2.92 -15.75 -0.82
CA HIS A 266 -2.86 -16.06 -2.24
C HIS A 266 -1.45 -15.83 -2.76
N TRP A 267 -0.78 -16.93 -3.18
CA TRP A 267 0.52 -16.86 -3.80
C TRP A 267 0.39 -16.59 -5.30
N ILE A 268 1.05 -15.54 -5.78
CA ILE A 268 1.17 -15.19 -7.20
C ILE A 268 2.37 -15.97 -7.74
N GLU A 269 2.11 -16.87 -8.68
CA GLU A 269 3.11 -17.74 -9.29
C GLU A 269 3.57 -17.20 -10.65
N GLY A 270 4.65 -17.78 -11.18
CA GLY A 270 5.14 -17.51 -12.54
C GLY A 270 6.06 -16.30 -12.68
N THR A 271 6.34 -15.58 -11.58
CA THR A 271 7.30 -14.47 -11.56
C THR A 271 8.12 -14.48 -10.27
N THR A 272 9.31 -13.87 -10.33
CA THR A 272 10.14 -13.54 -9.16
C THR A 272 10.25 -12.04 -8.93
N ARG A 273 9.60 -11.24 -9.79
CA ARG A 273 9.63 -9.78 -9.73
C ARG A 273 8.48 -9.30 -8.87
N ARG A 274 8.81 -8.72 -7.72
CA ARG A 274 7.83 -8.13 -6.80
C ARG A 274 6.83 -7.22 -7.50
N PHE A 275 7.30 -6.37 -8.40
CA PHE A 275 6.47 -5.36 -9.05
C PHE A 275 5.47 -5.94 -10.08
N ASP A 276 5.69 -7.15 -10.61
CA ASP A 276 4.70 -7.85 -11.44
C ASP A 276 3.42 -8.14 -10.64
N GLY A 277 3.57 -8.41 -9.33
CA GLY A 277 2.43 -8.65 -8.44
C GLY A 277 1.49 -7.45 -8.29
N TYR A 278 1.94 -6.23 -8.59
CA TYR A 278 1.05 -5.06 -8.57
C TYR A 278 0.15 -4.97 -9.82
N ASN A 279 0.52 -5.64 -10.91
CA ASN A 279 -0.30 -5.77 -12.11
C ASN A 279 -1.09 -7.12 -12.16
N HIS A 280 -1.11 -7.89 -11.07
CA HIS A 280 -1.74 -9.20 -11.06
C HIS A 280 -3.26 -9.14 -11.22
N PHE A 281 -3.93 -8.28 -10.47
CA PHE A 281 -5.40 -8.21 -10.45
C PHE A 281 -6.04 -7.63 -11.71
N PRO A 282 -5.41 -6.73 -12.49
CA PRO A 282 -5.91 -6.36 -13.80
C PRO A 282 -6.26 -7.54 -14.70
N GLU A 283 -5.40 -8.55 -14.68
CA GLU A 283 -5.57 -9.76 -15.50
C GLU A 283 -6.32 -10.88 -14.76
N ASN A 284 -6.29 -10.88 -13.42
CA ASN A 284 -6.86 -11.92 -12.57
C ASN A 284 -7.77 -11.33 -11.47
N PRO A 285 -8.83 -10.58 -11.83
CA PRO A 285 -9.63 -9.81 -10.86
C PRO A 285 -10.44 -10.69 -9.89
N GLY A 286 -10.68 -11.97 -10.22
CA GLY A 286 -11.59 -12.86 -9.50
C GLY A 286 -11.29 -12.90 -8.00
N HIS A 287 -10.05 -13.15 -7.60
CA HIS A 287 -9.72 -13.26 -6.17
C HIS A 287 -10.03 -11.99 -5.38
N MET A 288 -9.79 -10.81 -5.97
CA MET A 288 -10.07 -9.53 -5.35
C MET A 288 -11.58 -9.24 -5.30
N VAL A 289 -12.25 -9.39 -6.45
CA VAL A 289 -13.69 -9.10 -6.59
C VAL A 289 -14.52 -10.05 -5.74
N ASP A 290 -14.21 -11.35 -5.77
CA ASP A 290 -14.92 -12.38 -4.98
C ASP A 290 -14.74 -12.14 -3.48
N TRP A 291 -13.55 -11.68 -3.05
CA TRP A 291 -13.31 -11.34 -1.66
C TRP A 291 -14.20 -10.19 -1.20
N PHE A 292 -14.28 -9.11 -1.96
CA PHE A 292 -15.17 -8.01 -1.65
C PHE A 292 -16.64 -8.42 -1.73
N ALA A 293 -17.05 -9.20 -2.72
CA ALA A 293 -18.42 -9.69 -2.86
C ALA A 293 -18.88 -10.55 -1.68
N SER A 294 -17.96 -11.32 -1.09
CA SER A 294 -18.27 -12.19 0.05
C SER A 294 -18.42 -11.43 1.37
N HIS A 295 -17.81 -10.25 1.50
CA HIS A 295 -17.74 -9.52 2.77
C HIS A 295 -18.47 -8.18 2.78
N LEU A 296 -18.55 -7.46 1.66
CA LEU A 296 -19.33 -6.23 1.50
C LEU A 296 -20.74 -6.56 0.98
N THR A 297 -21.53 -7.21 1.81
CA THR A 297 -22.91 -7.60 1.49
C THR A 297 -23.91 -6.54 1.85
#